data_0879109998bd71f3ee212ae0fc5c7b10
#
_entry.id   0879109998bd71f3ee212ae0fc5c7b10
#
_cell.length_a   1.000
_cell.length_b   1.000
_cell.length_c   1.000
_cell.angle_alpha   90.00
_cell.angle_beta   90.00
_cell.angle_gamma   90.00
#
_symmetry.space_group_name_H-M   'P 1'
#
loop_
_entity.id
_entity.type
_entity.pdbx_description
1 polymer ?
#
loop_
_entity_poly.entity_id
_entity_poly.type
_entity_poly.pdbx_seq_one_letter_code
_entity_poly.pdbx_strand_id
1 'polypeptide(L)'
;LSVLALGLSAFALYLWASPYLFLRALQGAVLEGDRARLERLVDFPRVREGLKAQVQARLLRQMGQEVAQNPLAGLAYLFVAGMVDPMVDALVSPEGLAALGTGLGPGEAPKEAVKGWRLAYQDFRTAYVYRPEDPSSRLYLERQGLFGWKVVRMELPLE
;
A
#
# COMPACT_ATOMS: atom_id res chain seq x y z
N LEU A 1 -15.37 -11.92 -38.74
CA LEU A 1 -14.63 -12.75 -37.76
C LEU A 1 -13.32 -12.15 -37.32
N SER A 2 -12.49 -11.63 -38.24
CA SER A 2 -11.19 -11.05 -37.92
C SER A 2 -11.32 -9.75 -37.10
N VAL A 3 -12.30 -8.90 -37.38
CA VAL A 3 -12.54 -7.66 -36.63
C VAL A 3 -12.99 -7.97 -35.21
N LEU A 4 -13.84 -8.99 -35.06
CA LEU A 4 -14.32 -9.42 -33.76
C LEU A 4 -13.18 -10.03 -32.92
N ALA A 5 -12.32 -10.84 -33.55
CA ALA A 5 -11.15 -11.41 -32.89
C ALA A 5 -10.16 -10.33 -32.46
N LEU A 6 -9.92 -9.31 -33.31
CA LEU A 6 -9.08 -8.18 -32.96
C LEU A 6 -9.66 -7.37 -31.79
N GLY A 7 -10.97 -7.13 -31.81
CA GLY A 7 -11.65 -6.45 -30.73
C GLY A 7 -11.55 -7.17 -29.40
N LEU A 8 -11.75 -8.50 -29.42
CA LEU A 8 -11.63 -9.34 -28.23
C LEU A 8 -10.20 -9.37 -27.70
N SER A 9 -9.23 -9.46 -28.62
CA SER A 9 -7.82 -9.46 -28.25
C SER A 9 -7.39 -8.13 -27.65
N ALA A 10 -7.84 -7.01 -28.22
CA ALA A 10 -7.57 -5.67 -27.71
C ALA A 10 -8.22 -5.49 -26.34
N PHE A 11 -9.46 -5.96 -26.15
CA PHE A 11 -10.15 -5.90 -24.87
C PHE A 11 -9.42 -6.72 -23.82
N ALA A 12 -9.01 -7.95 -24.15
CA ALA A 12 -8.28 -8.81 -23.23
C ALA A 12 -6.93 -8.20 -22.85
N LEU A 13 -6.22 -7.62 -23.81
CA LEU A 13 -4.95 -6.96 -23.57
C LEU A 13 -5.11 -5.74 -22.67
N TYR A 14 -6.12 -4.92 -22.92
CA TYR A 14 -6.41 -3.75 -22.09
C TYR A 14 -6.79 -4.16 -20.66
N LEU A 15 -7.59 -5.20 -20.53
CA LEU A 15 -7.99 -5.75 -19.24
C LEU A 15 -6.75 -6.23 -18.46
N TRP A 16 -5.85 -6.95 -19.13
CA TRP A 16 -4.60 -7.42 -18.55
C TRP A 16 -3.67 -6.27 -18.16
N ALA A 17 -3.59 -5.24 -18.98
CA ALA A 17 -2.71 -4.09 -18.77
C ALA A 17 -3.26 -3.08 -17.76
N SER A 18 -4.54 -3.18 -17.39
CA SER A 18 -5.19 -2.19 -16.53
C SER A 18 -4.49 -1.94 -15.19
N PRO A 19 -3.95 -2.96 -14.48
CA PRO A 19 -3.24 -2.66 -13.22
C PRO A 19 -1.91 -1.93 -13.45
N TYR A 20 -1.26 -2.14 -14.59
CA TYR A 20 -0.04 -1.39 -14.94
C TYR A 20 -0.35 0.08 -15.19
N LEU A 21 -1.46 0.37 -15.86
CA LEU A 21 -1.92 1.74 -16.06
C LEU A 21 -2.30 2.39 -14.74
N PHE A 22 -2.94 1.63 -13.87
CA PHE A 22 -3.26 2.09 -12.51
C PHE A 22 -1.99 2.41 -11.72
N LEU A 23 -0.98 1.56 -11.79
CA LEU A 23 0.29 1.76 -11.09
C LEU A 23 0.96 3.07 -11.55
N ARG A 24 0.96 3.34 -12.85
CA ARG A 24 1.50 4.59 -13.39
C ARG A 24 0.72 5.80 -12.87
N ALA A 25 -0.60 5.70 -12.83
CA ALA A 25 -1.45 6.75 -12.29
C ALA A 25 -1.18 6.98 -10.79
N LEU A 26 -1.00 5.91 -10.03
CA LEU A 26 -0.67 5.99 -8.61
C LEU A 26 0.69 6.65 -8.40
N GLN A 27 1.69 6.23 -9.14
CA GLN A 27 3.03 6.83 -9.06
C GLN A 27 2.99 8.32 -9.38
N GLY A 28 2.25 8.72 -10.43
CA GLY A 28 2.07 10.12 -10.79
C GLY A 28 1.38 10.92 -9.70
N ALA A 29 0.32 10.37 -9.13
CA ALA A 29 -0.42 11.03 -8.05
C ALA A 29 0.45 11.25 -6.80
N VAL A 30 1.28 10.26 -6.45
CA VAL A 30 2.20 10.38 -5.32
C VAL A 30 3.25 11.46 -5.60
N LEU A 31 3.87 11.42 -6.79
CA LEU A 31 4.93 12.37 -7.15
C LEU A 31 4.42 13.81 -7.27
N GLU A 32 3.19 13.98 -7.77
CA GLU A 32 2.58 15.32 -7.91
C GLU A 32 1.95 15.82 -6.62
N GLY A 33 1.78 14.95 -5.62
CA GLY A 33 1.08 15.29 -4.39
C GLY A 33 -0.39 15.57 -4.58
N ASP A 34 -1.02 14.89 -5.53
CA ASP A 34 -2.43 15.08 -5.88
C ASP A 34 -3.34 14.31 -4.93
N ARG A 35 -3.79 14.97 -3.87
CA ARG A 35 -4.59 14.37 -2.79
C ARG A 35 -5.92 13.80 -3.31
N ALA A 36 -6.58 14.50 -4.20
CA ALA A 36 -7.87 14.07 -4.74
C ALA A 36 -7.74 12.77 -5.54
N ARG A 37 -6.67 12.64 -6.34
CA ARG A 37 -6.40 11.40 -7.07
C ARG A 37 -6.04 10.26 -6.13
N LEU A 38 -5.21 10.51 -5.13
CA LEU A 38 -4.84 9.51 -4.14
C LEU A 38 -6.07 8.97 -3.40
N GLU A 39 -7.00 9.85 -3.04
CA GLU A 39 -8.24 9.46 -2.37
C GLU A 39 -9.08 8.50 -3.20
N ARG A 40 -9.04 8.63 -4.53
CA ARG A 40 -9.76 7.73 -5.44
C ARG A 40 -9.02 6.44 -5.70
N LEU A 41 -7.69 6.46 -5.66
CA LEU A 41 -6.85 5.30 -6.01
C LEU A 41 -6.56 4.38 -4.84
N VAL A 42 -6.69 4.86 -3.61
CA VAL A 42 -6.37 4.10 -2.40
C VAL A 42 -7.61 4.01 -1.50
N ASP A 43 -7.91 2.80 -1.05
CA ASP A 43 -8.92 2.58 -0.02
C ASP A 43 -8.27 2.78 1.35
N PHE A 44 -8.19 4.04 1.79
CA PHE A 44 -7.49 4.41 3.01
C PHE A 44 -7.99 3.69 4.25
N PRO A 45 -9.32 3.56 4.48
CA PRO A 45 -9.78 2.81 5.65
C PRO A 45 -9.29 1.37 5.71
N ARG A 46 -9.33 0.64 4.59
CA ARG A 46 -8.85 -0.75 4.54
C ARG A 46 -7.35 -0.85 4.75
N VAL A 47 -6.59 0.05 4.13
CA VAL A 47 -5.12 0.08 4.27
C VAL A 47 -4.74 0.38 5.71
N ARG A 48 -5.38 1.36 6.34
CA ARG A 48 -5.13 1.72 7.74
C ARG A 48 -5.40 0.55 8.68
N GLU A 49 -6.56 -0.09 8.54
CA GLU A 49 -6.94 -1.22 9.39
C GLU A 49 -5.94 -2.37 9.27
N GLY A 50 -5.57 -2.73 8.05
CA GLY A 50 -4.58 -3.79 7.82
C GLY A 50 -3.22 -3.45 8.39
N LEU A 51 -2.78 -2.20 8.22
CA LEU A 51 -1.47 -1.77 8.71
C LEU A 51 -1.44 -1.70 10.24
N LYS A 52 -2.51 -1.17 10.86
CA LYS A 52 -2.64 -1.17 12.33
C LYS A 52 -2.55 -2.59 12.89
N ALA A 53 -3.25 -3.54 12.28
CA ALA A 53 -3.21 -4.94 12.70
C ALA A 53 -1.80 -5.52 12.59
N GLN A 54 -1.08 -5.25 11.52
CA GLN A 54 0.29 -5.72 11.34
C GLN A 54 1.24 -5.15 12.39
N VAL A 55 1.17 -3.84 12.63
CA VAL A 55 2.04 -3.17 13.59
C VAL A 55 1.75 -3.65 15.01
N GLN A 56 0.47 -3.78 15.37
CA GLN A 56 0.07 -4.28 16.68
C GLN A 56 0.51 -5.72 16.91
N ALA A 57 0.36 -6.57 15.89
CA ALA A 57 0.81 -7.96 15.98
C ALA A 57 2.32 -8.05 16.16
N ARG A 58 3.07 -7.22 15.47
CA ARG A 58 4.53 -7.15 15.63
C ARG A 58 4.93 -6.69 17.02
N LEU A 59 4.28 -5.62 17.48
CA LEU A 59 4.55 -5.07 18.79
C LEU A 59 4.28 -6.09 19.89
N LEU A 60 3.18 -6.84 19.78
CA LEU A 60 2.84 -7.90 20.72
C LEU A 60 3.89 -9.01 20.73
N ARG A 61 4.39 -9.40 19.55
CA ARG A 61 5.44 -10.42 19.47
C ARG A 61 6.76 -9.96 20.08
N GLN A 62 7.13 -8.70 19.87
CA GLN A 62 8.38 -8.17 20.39
C GLN A 62 8.34 -7.91 21.90
N MET A 63 7.24 -7.41 22.42
CA MET A 63 7.14 -6.97 23.80
C MET A 63 6.40 -7.95 24.71
N GLY A 64 5.71 -8.93 24.13
CA GLY A 64 4.87 -9.85 24.93
C GLY A 64 5.63 -10.61 26.01
N GLN A 65 6.86 -11.05 25.71
CA GLN A 65 7.69 -11.76 26.70
C GLN A 65 8.18 -10.83 27.80
N GLU A 66 8.53 -9.61 27.47
CA GLU A 66 8.97 -8.62 28.45
C GLU A 66 7.84 -8.21 29.38
N VAL A 67 6.62 -8.06 28.84
CA VAL A 67 5.42 -7.72 29.61
C VAL A 67 5.14 -8.81 30.66
N ALA A 68 5.31 -10.07 30.30
CA ALA A 68 5.10 -11.20 31.22
C ALA A 68 6.10 -11.21 32.39
N GLN A 69 7.30 -10.65 32.20
CA GLN A 69 8.35 -10.67 33.21
C GLN A 69 8.48 -9.38 34.01
N ASN A 70 8.02 -8.25 33.46
CA ASN A 70 8.20 -6.94 34.07
C ASN A 70 6.91 -6.10 33.94
N PRO A 71 6.25 -5.73 35.06
CA PRO A 71 5.04 -4.90 35.01
C PRO A 71 5.25 -3.52 34.37
N LEU A 72 6.43 -2.93 34.51
CA LEU A 72 6.74 -1.65 33.87
C LEU A 72 6.76 -1.74 32.35
N ALA A 73 7.16 -2.90 31.81
CA ALA A 73 7.12 -3.15 30.37
C ALA A 73 5.67 -3.16 29.86
N GLY A 74 4.71 -3.59 30.70
CA GLY A 74 3.28 -3.52 30.38
C GLY A 74 2.78 -2.11 30.16
N LEU A 75 3.21 -1.17 31.00
CA LEU A 75 2.87 0.25 30.85
C LEU A 75 3.49 0.84 29.57
N ALA A 76 4.75 0.51 29.30
CA ALA A 76 5.42 0.94 28.08
C ALA A 76 4.72 0.39 26.83
N TYR A 77 4.30 -0.87 26.88
CA TYR A 77 3.55 -1.50 25.78
C TYR A 77 2.24 -0.74 25.52
N LEU A 78 1.46 -0.46 26.56
CA LEU A 78 0.19 0.26 26.41
C LEU A 78 0.39 1.66 25.83
N PHE A 79 1.45 2.34 26.23
CA PHE A 79 1.77 3.67 25.72
C PHE A 79 2.11 3.61 24.22
N VAL A 80 3.00 2.69 23.82
CA VAL A 80 3.41 2.53 22.42
C VAL A 80 2.24 2.06 21.57
N ALA A 81 1.47 1.07 22.07
CA ALA A 81 0.30 0.57 21.35
C ALA A 81 -0.74 1.66 21.12
N GLY A 82 -0.92 2.55 22.07
CA GLY A 82 -1.84 3.69 21.93
C GLY A 82 -1.40 4.72 20.91
N MET A 83 -0.12 4.76 20.57
CA MET A 83 0.42 5.67 19.55
C MET A 83 0.27 5.13 18.11
N VAL A 84 0.04 3.84 17.95
CA VAL A 84 -0.03 3.20 16.63
C VAL A 84 -1.16 3.78 15.79
N ASP A 85 -2.36 3.88 16.33
CA ASP A 85 -3.52 4.34 15.60
C ASP A 85 -3.37 5.77 15.06
N PRO A 86 -3.05 6.78 15.88
CA PRO A 86 -2.87 8.13 15.35
C PRO A 86 -1.68 8.25 14.38
N MET A 87 -0.62 7.47 14.59
CA MET A 87 0.52 7.47 13.67
C MET A 87 0.14 6.93 12.31
N VAL A 88 -0.53 5.78 12.26
CA VAL A 88 -1.00 5.18 11.00
C VAL A 88 -2.02 6.10 10.33
N ASP A 89 -2.95 6.68 11.08
CA ASP A 89 -3.93 7.61 10.53
C ASP A 89 -3.28 8.84 9.89
N ALA A 90 -2.19 9.33 10.46
CA ALA A 90 -1.47 10.48 9.92
C ALA A 90 -0.68 10.12 8.66
N LEU A 91 0.01 8.98 8.66
CA LEU A 91 0.87 8.56 7.55
C LEU A 91 0.06 8.01 6.36
N VAL A 92 -0.95 7.20 6.65
CA VAL A 92 -1.80 6.58 5.63
C VAL A 92 -3.02 7.47 5.41
N SER A 93 -2.79 8.57 4.72
CA SER A 93 -3.79 9.57 4.37
C SER A 93 -3.39 10.20 3.03
N PRO A 94 -4.33 10.86 2.32
CA PRO A 94 -3.95 11.57 1.10
C PRO A 94 -2.86 12.61 1.35
N GLU A 95 -2.91 13.30 2.48
CA GLU A 95 -1.91 14.29 2.88
C GLU A 95 -0.56 13.65 3.17
N GLY A 96 -0.56 12.52 3.89
CA GLY A 96 0.67 11.79 4.22
C GLY A 96 1.37 11.23 3.00
N LEU A 97 0.64 10.62 2.09
CA LEU A 97 1.20 10.11 0.84
C LEU A 97 1.67 11.23 -0.07
N ALA A 98 0.93 12.33 -0.15
CA ALA A 98 1.33 13.50 -0.92
C ALA A 98 2.63 14.11 -0.37
N ALA A 99 2.76 14.20 0.95
CA ALA A 99 3.98 14.68 1.59
C ALA A 99 5.19 13.80 1.27
N LEU A 100 5.01 12.48 1.29
CA LEU A 100 6.07 11.54 0.90
C LEU A 100 6.48 11.73 -0.56
N GLY A 101 5.49 11.90 -1.44
CA GLY A 101 5.73 12.07 -2.87
C GLY A 101 6.41 13.37 -3.24
N THR A 102 6.17 14.43 -2.49
CA THR A 102 6.79 15.75 -2.72
C THR A 102 8.12 15.95 -1.97
N GLY A 103 8.56 14.92 -1.23
CA GLY A 103 9.83 15.00 -0.51
C GLY A 103 9.80 15.74 0.81
N LEU A 104 8.59 16.05 1.31
CA LEU A 104 8.42 16.71 2.61
C LEU A 104 8.47 15.71 3.78
N GLY A 105 8.31 14.43 3.48
CA GLY A 105 8.42 13.36 4.48
C GLY A 105 9.87 12.94 4.71
N PRO A 106 10.13 12.25 5.82
CA PRO A 106 11.45 11.66 6.05
C PRO A 106 11.71 10.50 5.08
N GLY A 107 12.90 10.44 4.49
CA GLY A 107 13.29 9.31 3.68
C GLY A 107 13.86 9.67 2.32
N GLU A 108 13.71 8.77 1.38
CA GLU A 108 14.30 8.83 0.05
C GLU A 108 13.71 9.94 -0.82
N ALA A 109 14.44 10.33 -1.86
CA ALA A 109 13.94 11.24 -2.87
C ALA A 109 12.67 10.67 -3.52
N PRO A 110 11.66 11.52 -3.85
CA PRO A 110 10.36 11.03 -4.34
C PRO A 110 10.45 10.09 -5.54
N LYS A 111 11.33 10.40 -6.49
CA LYS A 111 11.49 9.58 -7.69
C LYS A 111 12.01 8.18 -7.38
N GLU A 112 12.85 8.06 -6.36
CA GLU A 112 13.41 6.78 -5.96
C GLU A 112 12.42 5.93 -5.17
N ALA A 113 11.54 6.58 -4.42
CA ALA A 113 10.51 5.89 -3.65
C ALA A 113 9.56 5.07 -4.53
N VAL A 114 9.31 5.53 -5.77
CA VAL A 114 8.39 4.86 -6.70
C VAL A 114 9.10 4.17 -7.86
N LYS A 115 10.42 4.26 -7.91
CA LYS A 115 11.23 3.68 -8.98
C LYS A 115 11.44 2.19 -8.75
N GLY A 116 11.41 1.43 -9.85
CA GLY A 116 11.70 0.00 -9.79
C GLY A 116 10.57 -0.87 -9.28
N TRP A 117 9.38 -0.31 -9.14
CA TRP A 117 8.22 -1.07 -8.73
C TRP A 117 7.82 -2.06 -9.83
N ARG A 118 7.49 -3.28 -9.44
CA ARG A 118 7.00 -4.32 -10.32
C ARG A 118 5.62 -4.77 -9.88
N LEU A 119 4.86 -5.31 -10.83
CA LEU A 119 3.50 -5.74 -10.58
C LEU A 119 3.34 -7.21 -10.99
N ALA A 120 2.62 -7.99 -10.16
CA ALA A 120 2.29 -9.36 -10.46
C ALA A 120 0.82 -9.61 -10.10
N TYR A 121 0.18 -10.49 -10.86
CA TYR A 121 -1.16 -10.93 -10.55
C TYR A 121 -1.12 -12.06 -9.52
N GLN A 122 -1.95 -11.97 -8.49
CA GLN A 122 -2.24 -13.08 -7.60
C GLN A 122 -3.39 -13.91 -8.17
N ASP A 123 -4.45 -13.24 -8.63
CA ASP A 123 -5.58 -13.80 -9.34
C ASP A 123 -6.23 -12.72 -10.20
N PHE A 124 -7.38 -12.99 -10.80
CA PHE A 124 -8.07 -12.02 -11.66
C PHE A 124 -8.44 -10.73 -10.93
N ARG A 125 -8.79 -10.84 -9.65
CA ARG A 125 -9.25 -9.69 -8.85
C ARG A 125 -8.14 -8.99 -8.09
N THR A 126 -7.02 -9.67 -7.86
CA THR A 126 -5.97 -9.19 -6.97
C THR A 126 -4.63 -9.19 -7.67
N ALA A 127 -3.95 -8.07 -7.60
CA ALA A 127 -2.57 -7.92 -8.03
C ALA A 127 -1.77 -7.33 -6.88
N TYR A 128 -0.46 -7.41 -6.94
CA TYR A 128 0.38 -6.75 -5.95
C TYR A 128 1.58 -6.10 -6.61
N VAL A 129 2.02 -5.02 -5.98
CA VAL A 129 3.19 -4.25 -6.41
C VAL A 129 4.29 -4.50 -5.39
N TYR A 130 5.49 -4.75 -5.88
CA TYR A 130 6.65 -5.04 -5.03
C TYR A 130 7.91 -4.45 -5.65
N ARG A 131 8.96 -4.36 -4.84
CA ARG A 131 10.31 -4.03 -5.30
C ARG A 131 11.17 -5.28 -5.26
N PRO A 132 11.95 -5.55 -6.32
CA PRO A 132 12.82 -6.75 -6.31
C PRO A 132 13.85 -6.77 -5.18
N GLU A 133 14.29 -5.58 -4.72
CA GLU A 133 15.24 -5.46 -3.61
C GLU A 133 14.62 -5.84 -2.25
N ASP A 134 13.31 -5.68 -2.13
CA ASP A 134 12.57 -5.95 -0.90
C ASP A 134 11.20 -6.52 -1.23
N PRO A 135 11.13 -7.82 -1.61
CA PRO A 135 9.86 -8.45 -2.01
C PRO A 135 8.87 -8.66 -0.86
N SER A 136 9.28 -8.45 0.39
CA SER A 136 8.39 -8.55 1.54
C SER A 136 7.49 -7.32 1.71
N SER A 137 7.89 -6.17 1.16
CA SER A 137 7.05 -4.98 1.12
C SER A 137 6.17 -5.01 -0.12
N ARG A 138 4.85 -5.10 0.07
CA ARG A 138 3.90 -5.24 -1.03
C ARG A 138 2.72 -4.29 -0.87
N LEU A 139 2.24 -3.78 -2.01
CA LEU A 139 0.97 -3.08 -2.08
C LEU A 139 -0.02 -3.99 -2.82
N TYR A 140 -1.11 -4.34 -2.17
CA TYR A 140 -2.15 -5.16 -2.78
C TYR A 140 -3.20 -4.29 -3.43
N LEU A 141 -3.52 -4.63 -4.68
CA LEU A 141 -4.51 -3.95 -5.50
C LEU A 141 -5.70 -4.87 -5.70
N GLU A 142 -6.89 -4.33 -5.59
CA GLU A 142 -8.13 -5.06 -5.85
C GLU A 142 -8.84 -4.43 -7.05
N ARG A 143 -9.29 -5.29 -7.97
CA ARG A 143 -10.00 -4.84 -9.17
C ARG A 143 -11.38 -4.32 -8.80
N GLN A 144 -11.66 -3.10 -9.29
CA GLN A 144 -12.97 -2.45 -9.13
C GLN A 144 -13.64 -2.42 -10.50
N GLY A 145 -14.65 -3.26 -10.70
CA GLY A 145 -15.23 -3.45 -12.02
C GLY A 145 -14.27 -4.20 -12.94
N LEU A 146 -14.18 -3.81 -14.21
CA LEU A 146 -13.31 -4.48 -15.20
C LEU A 146 -11.94 -3.84 -15.29
N PHE A 147 -11.87 -2.52 -15.29
CA PHE A 147 -10.63 -1.80 -15.57
C PHE A 147 -10.13 -0.96 -14.39
N GLY A 148 -10.95 -0.77 -13.38
CA GLY A 148 -10.57 0.01 -12.20
C GLY A 148 -9.80 -0.82 -11.19
N TRP A 149 -8.95 -0.16 -10.41
CA TRP A 149 -8.18 -0.78 -9.33
C TRP A 149 -8.11 0.17 -8.16
N LYS A 150 -7.92 -0.40 -6.97
CA LYS A 150 -7.65 0.37 -5.74
C LYS A 150 -6.62 -0.34 -4.90
N VAL A 151 -5.77 0.44 -4.23
CA VAL A 151 -4.88 -0.09 -3.20
C VAL A 151 -5.73 -0.39 -1.97
N VAL A 152 -5.74 -1.65 -1.52
CA VAL A 152 -6.59 -2.09 -0.40
C VAL A 152 -5.78 -2.60 0.79
N ARG A 153 -4.49 -2.89 0.59
CA ARG A 153 -3.64 -3.42 1.64
C ARG A 153 -2.18 -3.06 1.38
N MET A 154 -1.46 -2.81 2.44
CA MET A 154 -0.03 -2.57 2.41
C MET A 154 0.63 -3.54 3.39
N GLU A 155 1.58 -4.35 2.90
CA GLU A 155 2.37 -5.23 3.74
C GLU A 155 3.77 -4.65 3.91
N LEU A 156 4.24 -4.62 5.14
CA LEU A 156 5.56 -4.14 5.50
C LEU A 156 6.44 -5.31 5.95
N PRO A 157 7.77 -5.20 5.78
CA PRO A 157 8.70 -6.23 6.27
C PRO A 157 8.88 -6.10 7.79
N LEU A 158 7.91 -6.55 8.53
CA LEU A 158 7.90 -6.44 9.99
C LEU A 158 8.54 -7.67 10.65
N GLU A 159 9.75 -7.99 10.26
CA GLU A 159 10.50 -9.09 10.88
C GLU A 159 11.37 -8.66 12.06
#